data_a877d2bec1ae13dae9003aa8f2f0fde1
#
_entry.id   a877d2bec1ae13dae9003aa8f2f0fde1
#
_cell.length_a   1.000
_cell.length_b   1.000
_cell.length_c   1.000
_cell.angle_alpha   90.00
_cell.angle_beta   90.00
_cell.angle_gamma   90.00
#
_symmetry.space_group_name_H-M   'P 1'
#
loop_
_entity.id
_entity.type
_entity.pdbx_description
1 polymer ?
#
loop_
_entity_poly.entity_id
_entity_poly.type
_entity_poly.pdbx_seq_one_letter_code
_entity_poly.pdbx_strand_id
1 'polypeptide(L)'
;MRTSETPRRLIVAITGASGSIFGVRLLEMLQGSGIETHLVMSRWGARTLVHETSYTPEQVNALASVVHPLTDQGASISSGSFVTMGMVIAPCSVRTLAAIAHGLGDNLVHRAADVVLKERRKLVLAVREAPLNEIHLENMLKLSRMGVVIAPPMPAFYARPTSIDDIVNYTCVRLLDQLGIHVDTTRWAGLR
;
A
#
# COMPACT_ATOMS: atom_id res chain seq x y z
N MET A 1 -7.68 21.21 27.69
CA MET A 1 -7.09 20.25 26.73
C MET A 1 -7.00 20.94 25.39
N ARG A 2 -5.81 21.07 24.79
CA ARG A 2 -5.68 21.55 23.42
C ARG A 2 -6.08 20.40 22.50
N THR A 3 -7.12 20.56 21.69
CA THR A 3 -7.44 19.66 20.58
C THR A 3 -6.37 19.89 19.49
N SER A 4 -5.27 19.15 19.57
CA SER A 4 -4.34 19.09 18.44
C SER A 4 -5.02 18.32 17.31
N GLU A 5 -5.01 18.84 16.09
CA GLU A 5 -5.42 18.07 14.93
C GLU A 5 -4.64 16.74 14.88
N THR A 6 -5.37 15.66 14.70
CA THR A 6 -4.73 14.34 14.60
C THR A 6 -3.83 14.33 13.35
N PRO A 7 -2.53 14.04 13.50
CA PRO A 7 -1.63 14.03 12.37
C PRO A 7 -2.12 13.07 11.27
N ARG A 8 -2.17 13.56 10.04
CA ARG A 8 -2.54 12.72 8.88
C ARG A 8 -1.32 11.91 8.44
N ARG A 9 -1.25 10.65 8.86
CA ARG A 9 -0.15 9.75 8.59
C ARG A 9 -0.61 8.53 7.82
N LEU A 10 0.12 8.14 6.77
CA LEU A 10 -0.17 6.94 5.99
C LEU A 10 1.07 6.04 5.89
N ILE A 11 0.88 4.75 6.16
CA ILE A 11 1.94 3.77 5.94
C ILE A 11 1.84 3.26 4.50
N VAL A 12 2.95 3.34 3.78
CA VAL A 12 3.12 2.77 2.43
C VAL A 12 4.15 1.66 2.50
N ALA A 13 3.80 0.45 2.06
CA ALA A 13 4.74 -0.64 1.97
C ALA A 13 4.90 -1.15 0.54
N ILE A 14 6.14 -1.47 0.15
CA ILE A 14 6.48 -2.06 -1.15
C ILE A 14 7.06 -3.44 -0.91
N THR A 15 6.40 -4.48 -1.45
CA THR A 15 6.85 -5.86 -1.25
C THR A 15 7.24 -6.53 -2.57
N GLY A 16 7.77 -7.76 -2.49
CA GLY A 16 8.39 -8.45 -3.61
C GLY A 16 7.41 -9.10 -4.57
N ALA A 17 6.55 -8.33 -5.18
CA ALA A 17 5.74 -8.73 -6.34
C ALA A 17 5.98 -7.74 -7.48
N SER A 18 5.69 -8.13 -8.72
CA SER A 18 5.78 -7.22 -9.87
C SER A 18 4.84 -6.03 -9.71
N GLY A 19 5.23 -4.85 -10.17
CA GLY A 19 4.46 -3.62 -10.07
C GLY A 19 4.94 -2.70 -8.94
N SER A 20 6.24 -2.69 -8.63
CA SER A 20 6.85 -1.75 -7.68
C SER A 20 6.52 -0.30 -7.99
N ILE A 21 6.24 0.01 -9.25
CA ILE A 21 5.81 1.33 -9.72
C ILE A 21 4.53 1.84 -9.02
N PHE A 22 3.63 0.96 -8.58
CA PHE A 22 2.43 1.38 -7.84
C PHE A 22 2.80 2.04 -6.51
N GLY A 23 3.75 1.46 -5.77
CA GLY A 23 4.23 2.05 -4.52
C GLY A 23 4.95 3.38 -4.74
N VAL A 24 5.75 3.48 -5.78
CA VAL A 24 6.42 4.73 -6.18
C VAL A 24 5.38 5.80 -6.50
N ARG A 25 4.42 5.50 -7.37
CA ARG A 25 3.40 6.43 -7.80
C ARG A 25 2.50 6.89 -6.65
N LEU A 26 2.19 6.02 -5.69
CA LEU A 26 1.47 6.41 -4.46
C LEU A 26 2.26 7.46 -3.67
N LEU A 27 3.56 7.27 -3.49
CA LEU A 27 4.41 8.24 -2.80
C LEU A 27 4.47 9.58 -3.56
N GLU A 28 4.62 9.55 -4.89
CA GLU A 28 4.62 10.75 -5.73
C GLU A 28 3.29 11.52 -5.60
N MET A 29 2.13 10.83 -5.67
CA MET A 29 0.82 11.45 -5.54
C MET A 29 0.55 12.03 -4.16
N LEU A 30 1.23 11.54 -3.13
CA LEU A 30 1.09 12.01 -1.75
C LEU A 30 2.01 13.18 -1.42
N GLN A 31 3.00 13.49 -2.27
CA GLN A 31 3.84 14.67 -2.08
C GLN A 31 2.99 15.95 -2.10
N GLY A 32 3.25 16.84 -1.14
CA GLY A 32 2.51 18.11 -1.04
C GLY A 32 1.05 17.98 -0.56
N SER A 33 0.54 16.78 -0.27
CA SER A 33 -0.85 16.56 0.18
C SER A 33 -1.11 16.87 1.66
N GLY A 34 -0.07 17.21 2.42
CA GLY A 34 -0.14 17.37 3.87
C GLY A 34 -0.29 16.04 4.64
N ILE A 35 -0.02 14.90 3.98
CA ILE A 35 0.01 13.58 4.59
C ILE A 35 1.47 13.17 4.83
N GLU A 36 1.81 12.87 6.08
CA GLU A 36 3.11 12.31 6.45
C GLU A 36 3.16 10.83 6.04
N THR A 37 4.01 10.49 5.08
CA THR A 37 4.14 9.13 4.55
C THR A 37 5.24 8.36 5.28
N HIS A 38 4.94 7.14 5.73
CA HIS A 38 5.86 6.21 6.38
C HIS A 38 6.13 5.03 5.45
N LEU A 39 7.31 4.99 4.85
CA LEU A 39 7.69 3.94 3.90
C LEU A 39 8.39 2.77 4.60
N VAL A 40 7.96 1.55 4.25
CA VAL A 40 8.69 0.31 4.54
C VAL A 40 8.85 -0.48 3.24
N MET A 41 10.08 -0.76 2.84
CA MET A 41 10.36 -1.52 1.63
C MET A 41 10.98 -2.88 1.99
N SER A 42 10.43 -3.97 1.47
CA SER A 42 11.02 -5.29 1.66
C SER A 42 12.27 -5.48 0.79
N ARG A 43 13.17 -6.40 1.18
CA ARG A 43 14.37 -6.72 0.39
C ARG A 43 14.03 -7.12 -1.05
N TRP A 44 12.97 -7.91 -1.25
CA TRP A 44 12.50 -8.27 -2.58
C TRP A 44 11.79 -7.12 -3.28
N GLY A 45 11.09 -6.25 -2.55
CA GLY A 45 10.52 -5.02 -3.11
C GLY A 45 11.60 -4.11 -3.71
N ALA A 46 12.71 -3.91 -3.00
CA ALA A 46 13.85 -3.13 -3.51
C ALA A 46 14.50 -3.77 -4.75
N ARG A 47 14.65 -5.11 -4.77
CA ARG A 47 15.19 -5.81 -5.94
C ARG A 47 14.27 -5.73 -7.16
N THR A 48 12.98 -5.92 -6.96
CA THR A 48 11.97 -5.83 -8.02
C THR A 48 11.90 -4.40 -8.57
N LEU A 49 11.96 -3.39 -7.71
CA LEU A 49 12.00 -1.98 -8.08
C LEU A 49 13.10 -1.69 -9.10
N VAL A 50 14.33 -2.07 -8.77
CA VAL A 50 15.51 -1.84 -9.66
C VAL A 50 15.40 -2.63 -10.98
N HIS A 51 14.75 -3.80 -10.93
CA HIS A 51 14.59 -4.63 -12.14
C HIS A 51 13.49 -4.10 -13.07
N GLU A 52 12.42 -3.54 -12.54
CA GLU A 52 11.22 -3.16 -13.31
C GLU A 52 11.17 -1.69 -13.69
N THR A 53 11.92 -0.84 -12.99
CA THR A 53 11.84 0.61 -13.12
C THR A 53 13.22 1.25 -13.25
N SER A 54 13.25 2.53 -13.58
CA SER A 54 14.49 3.33 -13.55
C SER A 54 14.81 3.91 -12.17
N TYR A 55 13.98 3.65 -11.15
CA TYR A 55 14.18 4.16 -9.80
C TYR A 55 15.19 3.33 -9.02
N THR A 56 16.00 4.00 -8.20
CA THR A 56 16.78 3.36 -7.15
C THR A 56 16.00 3.37 -5.83
N PRO A 57 16.32 2.48 -4.87
CA PRO A 57 15.72 2.51 -3.54
C PRO A 57 15.88 3.87 -2.84
N GLU A 58 17.04 4.53 -3.03
CA GLU A 58 17.34 5.84 -2.43
C GLU A 58 16.43 6.93 -3.01
N GLN A 59 16.16 6.89 -4.31
CA GLN A 59 15.23 7.83 -4.95
C GLN A 59 13.82 7.65 -4.41
N VAL A 60 13.36 6.41 -4.25
CA VAL A 60 12.03 6.12 -3.68
C VAL A 60 11.95 6.49 -2.21
N ASN A 61 13.02 6.25 -1.45
CA ASN A 61 13.10 6.68 -0.06
C ASN A 61 12.96 8.21 0.08
N ALA A 62 13.52 8.97 -0.85
CA ALA A 62 13.44 10.44 -0.86
C ALA A 62 12.02 10.97 -1.14
N LEU A 63 11.12 10.16 -1.67
CA LEU A 63 9.70 10.53 -1.87
C LEU A 63 8.88 10.47 -0.57
N ALA A 64 9.34 9.70 0.42
CA ALA A 64 8.62 9.50 1.67
C ALA A 64 9.04 10.52 2.74
N SER A 65 8.11 10.86 3.64
CA SER A 65 8.41 11.74 4.79
C SER A 65 9.30 11.04 5.82
N VAL A 66 9.07 9.74 6.03
CA VAL A 66 9.83 8.90 6.97
C VAL A 66 10.06 7.53 6.34
N VAL A 67 11.28 7.02 6.43
CA VAL A 67 11.65 5.68 5.96
C VAL A 67 12.02 4.81 7.15
N HIS A 68 11.45 3.61 7.21
CA HIS A 68 11.74 2.65 8.27
C HIS A 68 12.49 1.42 7.72
N PRO A 69 13.56 0.99 8.37
CA PRO A 69 14.20 -0.29 8.05
C PRO A 69 13.22 -1.46 8.24
N LEU A 70 13.23 -2.42 7.31
CA LEU A 70 12.34 -3.59 7.37
C LEU A 70 12.45 -4.37 8.68
N THR A 71 13.64 -4.38 9.28
CA THR A 71 13.97 -5.13 10.52
C THR A 71 13.68 -4.36 11.79
N ASP A 72 13.32 -3.07 11.71
CA ASP A 72 13.08 -2.24 12.88
C ASP A 72 11.70 -2.47 13.49
N GLN A 73 11.58 -3.51 14.30
CA GLN A 73 10.37 -3.84 15.05
C GLN A 73 10.06 -2.82 16.19
N GLY A 74 10.99 -1.92 16.50
CA GLY A 74 10.82 -0.83 17.47
C GLY A 74 10.32 0.49 16.85
N ALA A 75 10.15 0.54 15.53
CA ALA A 75 9.68 1.75 14.84
C ALA A 75 8.31 2.24 15.35
N SER A 76 8.04 3.53 15.21
CA SER A 76 6.79 4.15 15.66
C SER A 76 5.53 3.45 15.14
N ILE A 77 5.55 3.02 13.87
CA ILE A 77 4.43 2.33 13.21
C ILE A 77 4.18 0.91 13.72
N SER A 78 5.03 0.37 14.59
CA SER A 78 4.84 -0.91 15.28
C SER A 78 3.95 -0.81 16.51
N SER A 79 3.53 0.41 16.89
CA SER A 79 2.69 0.69 18.06
C SER A 79 1.31 1.22 17.67
N GLY A 80 0.25 0.72 18.31
CA GLY A 80 -1.11 1.20 18.11
C GLY A 80 -1.33 2.62 18.61
N SER A 81 -0.55 3.11 19.57
CA SER A 81 -0.61 4.48 20.06
C SER A 81 -0.11 5.52 19.04
N PHE A 82 0.66 5.09 18.06
CA PHE A 82 1.05 5.93 16.93
C PHE A 82 -0.10 5.97 15.92
N VAL A 83 -0.86 7.07 15.94
CA VAL A 83 -2.07 7.20 15.14
C VAL A 83 -1.74 7.38 13.67
N THR A 84 -2.32 6.52 12.82
CA THR A 84 -2.24 6.60 11.35
C THR A 84 -3.63 6.50 10.73
N MET A 85 -3.80 7.01 9.52
CA MET A 85 -5.03 6.84 8.72
C MET A 85 -5.24 5.39 8.29
N GLY A 86 -4.16 4.63 8.19
CA GLY A 86 -4.14 3.25 7.72
C GLY A 86 -2.83 2.90 7.03
N MET A 87 -2.89 1.84 6.24
CA MET A 87 -1.75 1.31 5.49
C MET A 87 -2.16 0.83 4.10
N VAL A 88 -1.33 1.08 3.11
CA VAL A 88 -1.42 0.47 1.78
C VAL A 88 -0.15 -0.33 1.50
N ILE A 89 -0.32 -1.55 0.99
CA ILE A 89 0.78 -2.39 0.52
C ILE A 89 0.65 -2.54 -0.99
N ALA A 90 1.53 -1.90 -1.73
CA ALA A 90 1.49 -1.85 -3.19
C ALA A 90 2.90 -1.91 -3.81
N PRO A 91 3.23 -3.02 -4.49
CA PRO A 91 2.44 -4.25 -4.60
C PRO A 91 2.48 -5.09 -3.31
N CYS A 92 1.45 -5.92 -3.11
CA CYS A 92 1.42 -6.90 -2.04
C CYS A 92 1.69 -8.30 -2.59
N SER A 93 2.80 -8.91 -2.19
CA SER A 93 3.13 -10.29 -2.56
C SER A 93 2.25 -11.30 -1.81
N VAL A 94 2.02 -12.46 -2.41
CA VAL A 94 1.26 -13.56 -1.77
C VAL A 94 1.91 -14.06 -0.49
N ARG A 95 3.24 -13.95 -0.37
CA ARG A 95 3.95 -14.21 0.90
C ARG A 95 3.51 -13.21 1.98
N THR A 96 3.46 -11.94 1.65
CA THR A 96 3.03 -10.89 2.59
C THR A 96 1.54 -11.05 2.94
N LEU A 97 0.69 -11.33 1.94
CA LEU A 97 -0.72 -11.66 2.13
C LEU A 97 -0.88 -12.80 3.15
N ALA A 98 -0.18 -13.92 2.93
CA ALA A 98 -0.24 -15.08 3.80
C ALA A 98 0.25 -14.77 5.22
N ALA A 99 1.37 -14.04 5.35
CA ALA A 99 1.91 -13.65 6.64
C ALA A 99 0.91 -12.82 7.47
N ILE A 100 0.27 -11.83 6.85
CA ILE A 100 -0.75 -11.00 7.50
C ILE A 100 -1.98 -11.85 7.87
N ALA A 101 -2.44 -12.72 6.97
CA ALA A 101 -3.61 -13.59 7.21
C ALA A 101 -3.41 -14.55 8.38
N HIS A 102 -2.16 -14.91 8.68
CA HIS A 102 -1.81 -15.84 9.77
C HIS A 102 -1.16 -15.16 10.98
N GLY A 103 -1.12 -13.81 11.03
CA GLY A 103 -0.59 -13.06 12.16
C GLY A 103 0.92 -13.23 12.36
N LEU A 104 1.66 -13.50 11.30
CA LEU A 104 3.13 -13.59 11.39
C LEU A 104 3.73 -12.19 11.50
N GLY A 105 4.66 -12.01 12.44
CA GLY A 105 5.27 -10.72 12.76
C GLY A 105 6.77 -10.64 12.44
N ASP A 106 7.24 -11.33 11.39
CA ASP A 106 8.67 -11.51 11.12
C ASP A 106 9.43 -10.21 10.77
N ASN A 107 8.71 -9.18 10.35
CA ASN A 107 9.28 -7.92 9.92
C ASN A 107 8.31 -6.76 10.13
N LEU A 108 8.77 -5.54 9.93
CA LEU A 108 7.98 -4.33 10.19
C LEU A 108 6.76 -4.19 9.27
N VAL A 109 6.79 -4.70 8.02
CA VAL A 109 5.60 -4.69 7.15
C VAL A 109 4.48 -5.52 7.76
N HIS A 110 4.78 -6.74 8.23
CA HIS A 110 3.81 -7.63 8.86
C HIS A 110 3.32 -7.04 10.19
N ARG A 111 4.26 -6.51 11.01
CA ARG A 111 3.91 -5.92 12.31
C ARG A 111 3.04 -4.67 12.15
N ALA A 112 3.36 -3.77 11.23
CA ALA A 112 2.56 -2.57 10.99
C ALA A 112 1.15 -2.92 10.48
N ALA A 113 1.02 -3.92 9.60
CA ALA A 113 -0.28 -4.41 9.15
C ALA A 113 -1.12 -5.00 10.29
N ASP A 114 -0.49 -5.81 11.18
CA ASP A 114 -1.14 -6.34 12.38
C ASP A 114 -1.65 -5.22 13.30
N VAL A 115 -0.82 -4.19 13.51
CA VAL A 115 -1.21 -3.00 14.30
C VAL A 115 -2.39 -2.28 13.66
N VAL A 116 -2.37 -2.05 12.35
CA VAL A 116 -3.46 -1.39 11.62
C VAL A 116 -4.77 -2.19 11.77
N LEU A 117 -4.70 -3.52 11.68
CA LEU A 117 -5.85 -4.40 11.84
C LEU A 117 -6.41 -4.39 13.27
N LYS A 118 -5.56 -4.56 14.30
CA LYS A 118 -6.02 -4.58 15.69
C LYS A 118 -6.61 -3.24 16.15
N GLU A 119 -6.13 -2.13 15.58
CA GLU A 119 -6.66 -0.78 15.82
C GLU A 119 -7.87 -0.44 14.92
N ARG A 120 -8.36 -1.40 14.12
CA ARG A 120 -9.50 -1.25 13.19
C ARG A 120 -9.32 -0.09 12.20
N ARG A 121 -8.07 0.18 11.81
CA ARG A 121 -7.74 1.16 10.76
C ARG A 121 -7.80 0.51 9.40
N LYS A 122 -7.84 1.31 8.34
CA LYS A 122 -7.90 0.82 6.97
C LYS A 122 -6.59 0.15 6.55
N LEU A 123 -6.68 -1.08 6.07
CA LEU A 123 -5.59 -1.80 5.41
C LEU A 123 -6.00 -2.11 3.98
N VAL A 124 -5.18 -1.68 3.01
CA VAL A 124 -5.42 -1.88 1.58
C VAL A 124 -4.28 -2.71 1.01
N LEU A 125 -4.59 -3.83 0.39
CA LEU A 125 -3.62 -4.74 -0.20
C LEU A 125 -3.79 -4.80 -1.72
N ALA A 126 -2.85 -4.22 -2.46
CA ALA A 126 -2.74 -4.38 -3.91
C ALA A 126 -2.09 -5.73 -4.23
N VAL A 127 -2.82 -6.82 -3.99
CA VAL A 127 -2.31 -8.18 -4.16
C VAL A 127 -2.01 -8.42 -5.63
N ARG A 128 -0.76 -8.78 -5.94
CA ARG A 128 -0.35 -9.06 -7.32
C ARG A 128 0.18 -10.48 -7.46
N GLU A 129 -0.64 -11.33 -8.08
CA GLU A 129 -0.33 -12.70 -8.45
C GLU A 129 -1.30 -13.17 -9.54
N ALA A 130 -0.82 -14.01 -10.46
CA ALA A 130 -1.63 -14.70 -11.46
C ALA A 130 -0.89 -15.94 -11.99
N PRO A 131 -1.57 -17.12 -12.14
CA PRO A 131 -2.91 -17.42 -11.65
C PRO A 131 -2.96 -17.53 -10.13
N LEU A 132 -4.15 -17.43 -9.55
CA LEU A 132 -4.37 -17.64 -8.13
C LEU A 132 -4.62 -19.12 -7.83
N ASN A 133 -4.11 -19.61 -6.70
CA ASN A 133 -4.43 -20.91 -6.15
C ASN A 133 -5.37 -20.78 -4.94
N GLU A 134 -5.84 -21.94 -4.44
CA GLU A 134 -6.78 -22.00 -3.32
C GLU A 134 -6.24 -21.28 -2.07
N ILE A 135 -4.97 -21.47 -1.72
CA ILE A 135 -4.35 -20.85 -0.55
C ILE A 135 -4.38 -19.31 -0.67
N HIS A 136 -4.11 -18.76 -1.86
CA HIS A 136 -4.18 -17.32 -2.09
C HIS A 136 -5.60 -16.80 -1.86
N LEU A 137 -6.60 -17.51 -2.42
CA LEU A 137 -8.02 -17.16 -2.33
C LEU A 137 -8.53 -17.24 -0.88
N GLU A 138 -8.16 -18.27 -0.14
CA GLU A 138 -8.51 -18.41 1.29
C GLU A 138 -7.92 -17.29 2.14
N ASN A 139 -6.65 -16.94 1.92
CA ASN A 139 -6.01 -15.83 2.63
C ASN A 139 -6.68 -14.48 2.33
N MET A 140 -7.03 -14.24 1.05
CA MET A 140 -7.79 -13.04 0.66
C MET A 140 -9.16 -13.00 1.33
N LEU A 141 -9.90 -14.13 1.32
CA LEU A 141 -11.22 -14.24 1.94
C LEU A 141 -11.15 -13.99 3.45
N LYS A 142 -10.17 -14.60 4.13
CA LYS A 142 -9.95 -14.41 5.57
C LYS A 142 -9.72 -12.94 5.91
N LEU A 143 -8.83 -12.27 5.20
CA LEU A 143 -8.52 -10.85 5.42
C LEU A 143 -9.69 -9.94 5.05
N SER A 144 -10.42 -10.24 3.97
CA SER A 144 -11.60 -9.48 3.58
C SER A 144 -12.68 -9.51 4.67
N ARG A 145 -12.90 -10.67 5.32
CA ARG A 145 -13.82 -10.80 6.46
C ARG A 145 -13.40 -9.98 7.68
N MET A 146 -12.10 -9.66 7.80
CA MET A 146 -11.55 -8.77 8.83
C MET A 146 -11.63 -7.28 8.45
N GLY A 147 -12.17 -6.95 7.28
CA GLY A 147 -12.32 -5.58 6.80
C GLY A 147 -11.12 -5.06 5.99
N VAL A 148 -10.18 -5.93 5.60
CA VAL A 148 -9.10 -5.56 4.69
C VAL A 148 -9.64 -5.37 3.28
N VAL A 149 -9.21 -4.31 2.62
CA VAL A 149 -9.53 -4.09 1.21
C VAL A 149 -8.55 -4.87 0.34
N ILE A 150 -9.02 -5.90 -0.33
CA ILE A 150 -8.27 -6.65 -1.33
C ILE A 150 -8.49 -5.97 -2.68
N ALA A 151 -7.46 -5.30 -3.18
CA ALA A 151 -7.52 -4.45 -4.37
C ALA A 151 -6.41 -4.82 -5.38
N PRO A 152 -6.55 -5.96 -6.10
CA PRO A 152 -5.59 -6.31 -7.14
C PRO A 152 -5.50 -5.20 -8.20
N PRO A 153 -4.30 -4.89 -8.71
CA PRO A 153 -4.12 -3.86 -9.74
C PRO A 153 -4.66 -4.36 -11.09
N MET A 154 -5.93 -4.10 -11.34
CA MET A 154 -6.62 -4.48 -12.59
C MET A 154 -6.86 -3.26 -13.47
N PRO A 155 -6.56 -3.32 -14.78
CA PRO A 155 -6.81 -2.22 -15.71
C PRO A 155 -8.30 -1.88 -15.82
N ALA A 156 -8.63 -0.59 -15.80
CA ALA A 156 -9.98 -0.08 -16.02
C ALA A 156 -10.12 0.43 -17.46
N PHE A 157 -10.51 -0.44 -18.38
CA PHE A 157 -10.59 -0.13 -19.81
C PHE A 157 -11.65 0.93 -20.16
N TYR A 158 -12.69 1.11 -19.34
CA TYR A 158 -13.67 2.18 -19.55
C TYR A 158 -13.06 3.60 -19.44
N ALA A 159 -11.92 3.73 -18.74
CA ALA A 159 -11.17 4.98 -18.69
C ALA A 159 -10.38 5.27 -19.99
N ARG A 160 -10.37 4.32 -20.94
CA ARG A 160 -9.65 4.39 -22.22
C ARG A 160 -8.16 4.75 -22.05
N PRO A 161 -7.40 3.97 -21.26
CA PRO A 161 -5.98 4.26 -21.05
C PRO A 161 -5.22 4.20 -22.39
N THR A 162 -4.32 5.13 -22.60
CA THR A 162 -3.47 5.22 -23.80
C THR A 162 -2.02 4.85 -23.52
N SER A 163 -1.67 4.71 -22.25
CA SER A 163 -0.34 4.36 -21.78
C SER A 163 -0.41 3.44 -20.55
N ILE A 164 0.73 2.80 -20.23
CA ILE A 164 0.87 2.04 -18.98
C ILE A 164 0.75 3.00 -17.77
N ASP A 165 1.26 4.20 -17.90
CA ASP A 165 1.15 5.23 -16.84
C ASP A 165 -0.30 5.59 -16.50
N ASP A 166 -1.19 5.62 -17.49
CA ASP A 166 -2.61 5.85 -17.23
C ASP A 166 -3.20 4.74 -16.35
N ILE A 167 -2.82 3.47 -16.61
CA ILE A 167 -3.25 2.32 -15.83
C ILE A 167 -2.69 2.39 -14.40
N VAL A 168 -1.41 2.76 -14.26
CA VAL A 168 -0.75 2.92 -12.96
C VAL A 168 -1.41 4.05 -12.17
N ASN A 169 -1.59 5.21 -12.79
CA ASN A 169 -2.23 6.37 -12.16
C ASN A 169 -3.65 6.05 -11.68
N TYR A 170 -4.47 5.46 -12.57
CA TYR A 170 -5.83 5.08 -12.22
C TYR A 170 -5.86 4.11 -11.04
N THR A 171 -5.02 3.08 -11.07
CA THR A 171 -4.91 2.09 -9.99
C THR A 171 -4.54 2.76 -8.67
N CYS A 172 -3.53 3.63 -8.66
CA CYS A 172 -3.09 4.33 -7.46
C CYS A 172 -4.19 5.23 -6.87
N VAL A 173 -4.90 5.98 -7.73
CA VAL A 173 -6.06 6.78 -7.29
C VAL A 173 -7.11 5.90 -6.62
N ARG A 174 -7.43 4.72 -7.19
CA ARG A 174 -8.41 3.80 -6.61
C ARG A 174 -7.95 3.21 -5.27
N LEU A 175 -6.65 3.00 -5.08
CA LEU A 175 -6.09 2.58 -3.79
C LEU A 175 -6.21 3.71 -2.75
N LEU A 176 -5.92 4.95 -3.13
CA LEU A 176 -6.05 6.13 -2.25
C LEU A 176 -7.52 6.40 -1.87
N ASP A 177 -8.47 6.22 -2.78
CA ASP A 177 -9.91 6.32 -2.49
C ASP A 177 -10.33 5.41 -1.34
N GLN A 178 -9.78 4.18 -1.25
CA GLN A 178 -10.10 3.24 -0.17
C GLN A 178 -9.65 3.76 1.21
N LEU A 179 -8.68 4.67 1.22
CA LEU A 179 -8.14 5.32 2.42
C LEU A 179 -8.81 6.66 2.71
N GLY A 180 -9.80 7.06 1.92
CA GLY A 180 -10.47 8.36 2.02
C GLY A 180 -9.61 9.53 1.56
N ILE A 181 -8.60 9.25 0.71
CA ILE A 181 -7.74 10.25 0.10
C ILE A 181 -8.17 10.42 -1.35
N HIS A 182 -8.74 11.59 -1.66
CA HIS A 182 -9.27 11.86 -2.99
C HIS A 182 -8.26 12.68 -3.79
N VAL A 183 -7.84 12.12 -4.93
CA VAL A 183 -7.02 12.78 -5.93
C VAL A 183 -7.92 13.13 -7.11
N ASP A 184 -7.74 14.32 -7.68
CA ASP A 184 -8.51 14.76 -8.84
C ASP A 184 -8.15 13.93 -10.07
N THR A 185 -9.16 13.30 -10.67
CA THR A 185 -9.01 12.39 -11.83
C THR A 185 -10.33 12.16 -12.53
N THR A 186 -10.27 11.65 -13.77
CA THR A 186 -11.45 11.19 -14.50
C THR A 186 -12.10 10.01 -13.78
N ARG A 187 -13.37 10.16 -13.42
CA ARG A 187 -14.18 9.15 -12.75
C ARG A 187 -15.33 8.68 -13.64
N TRP A 188 -15.78 7.46 -13.42
CA TRP A 188 -16.96 6.95 -14.10
C TRP A 188 -18.20 7.77 -13.74
N ALA A 189 -18.85 8.37 -14.76
CA ALA A 189 -20.05 9.20 -14.62
C ALA A 189 -21.30 8.56 -15.27
N GLY A 190 -21.24 7.27 -15.60
CA GLY A 190 -22.29 6.55 -16.32
C GLY A 190 -22.05 6.49 -17.84
N LEU A 191 -22.81 5.64 -18.52
CA LEU A 191 -22.89 5.63 -19.99
C LEU A 191 -23.75 6.85 -20.42
N ARG A 192 -23.20 7.67 -21.31
CA ARG A 192 -23.94 8.75 -21.97
C ARG A 192 -24.36 8.28 -23.35
#